data_ff66b5d38163860f77ae43613fc130a3
#
_entry.id   ff66b5d38163860f77ae43613fc130a3
#
_cell.length_a   1.000
_cell.length_b   1.000
_cell.length_c   1.000
_cell.angle_alpha   90.00
_cell.angle_beta   90.00
_cell.angle_gamma   90.00
#
_symmetry.space_group_name_H-M   'P 1'
#
loop_
_entity.id
_entity.type
_entity.pdbx_description
1 polymer ?
#
loop_
_entity_poly.entity_id
_entity_poly.type
_entity_poly.pdbx_seq_one_letter_code
_entity_poly.pdbx_strand_id
1 'polypeptide(L)'
;MDLDAQGNASTGLGVPKDEREKSTYDLLTGKASLKDVVKKTNIPSLFIAPASTDLSSIDVDLFEEKGRVVKLRDLLAKESFDFDYILIDCPPSLNLLTINSMVASNSVLVPLQAEFFALEGLSQLLLTVWDIRSKINQDLKIHGIVLTMFDKRNNLSEQIEEDVRGNLGELVYDTVIPRNVRV
;
A
#
# COMPACT_ATOMS: atom_id res chain seq x y z
N MET A 1 -3.22 7.45 1.99
CA MET A 1 -3.20 7.65 0.53
C MET A 1 -3.64 6.36 -0.13
N ASP A 2 -4.53 6.44 -1.08
CA ASP A 2 -4.99 5.30 -1.87
C ASP A 2 -4.30 5.38 -3.25
N LEU A 3 -3.50 4.37 -3.58
CA LEU A 3 -2.79 4.25 -4.87
C LEU A 3 -3.29 3.05 -5.68
N ASP A 4 -4.39 2.43 -5.28
CA ASP A 4 -5.05 1.41 -6.09
C ASP A 4 -6.12 2.03 -6.98
N ALA A 5 -6.06 1.80 -8.29
CA ALA A 5 -7.06 2.27 -9.26
C ALA A 5 -8.50 1.79 -8.94
N GLN A 6 -8.65 0.70 -8.18
CA GLN A 6 -9.95 0.23 -7.69
C GLN A 6 -10.57 1.20 -6.68
N GLY A 7 -9.74 1.91 -5.90
CA GLY A 7 -10.16 2.92 -4.95
C GLY A 7 -10.97 2.37 -3.78
N ASN A 8 -10.64 1.17 -3.33
CA ASN A 8 -11.36 0.49 -2.25
C ASN A 8 -11.18 1.21 -0.91
N ALA A 9 -9.96 1.65 -0.59
CA ALA A 9 -9.70 2.44 0.61
C ALA A 9 -10.45 3.77 0.57
N SER A 10 -10.50 4.44 -0.59
CA SER A 10 -11.26 5.69 -0.77
C SER A 10 -12.75 5.49 -0.51
N THR A 11 -13.35 4.45 -1.09
CA THR A 11 -14.76 4.11 -0.87
C THR A 11 -15.03 3.75 0.58
N GLY A 12 -14.19 2.91 1.18
CA GLY A 12 -14.31 2.45 2.57
C GLY A 12 -14.20 3.58 3.60
N LEU A 13 -13.48 4.66 3.26
CA LEU A 13 -13.35 5.86 4.09
C LEU A 13 -14.37 6.96 3.74
N GLY A 14 -15.40 6.64 2.95
CA GLY A 14 -16.56 7.50 2.72
C GLY A 14 -16.38 8.53 1.60
N VAL A 15 -15.44 8.30 0.65
CA VAL A 15 -15.30 9.14 -0.54
C VAL A 15 -15.76 8.35 -1.78
N PRO A 16 -17.02 8.52 -2.21
CA PRO A 16 -17.56 7.83 -3.39
C PRO A 16 -16.88 8.32 -4.68
N LYS A 17 -17.00 7.53 -5.76
CA LYS A 17 -16.25 7.76 -7.01
C LYS A 17 -16.58 9.12 -7.66
N ASP A 18 -17.82 9.56 -7.61
CA ASP A 18 -18.32 10.82 -8.16
C ASP A 18 -17.85 12.06 -7.40
N GLU A 19 -17.34 11.90 -6.19
CA GLU A 19 -16.79 13.00 -5.39
C GLU A 19 -15.24 13.11 -5.49
N ARG A 20 -14.59 12.31 -6.33
CA ARG A 20 -13.12 12.29 -6.50
C ARG A 20 -12.68 13.18 -7.66
N GLU A 21 -13.01 14.47 -7.61
CA GLU A 21 -12.62 15.45 -8.66
C GLU A 21 -11.10 15.54 -8.85
N LYS A 22 -10.34 15.43 -7.74
CA LYS A 22 -8.88 15.35 -7.72
C LYS A 22 -8.45 14.12 -6.93
N SER A 23 -7.44 13.46 -7.42
CA SER A 23 -7.01 12.15 -6.93
C SER A 23 -5.49 12.04 -6.81
N THR A 24 -5.02 10.92 -6.30
CA THR A 24 -3.59 10.58 -6.28
C THR A 24 -2.97 10.49 -7.67
N TYR A 25 -3.76 10.22 -8.72
CA TYR A 25 -3.32 10.34 -10.11
C TYR A 25 -2.93 11.78 -10.46
N ASP A 26 -3.77 12.76 -10.11
CA ASP A 26 -3.48 14.17 -10.37
C ASP A 26 -2.26 14.67 -9.59
N LEU A 27 -2.08 14.16 -8.38
CA LEU A 27 -0.89 14.41 -7.59
C LEU A 27 0.36 13.86 -8.29
N LEU A 28 0.35 12.59 -8.69
CA LEU A 28 1.49 11.94 -9.34
C LEU A 28 1.81 12.54 -10.71
N THR A 29 0.82 13.01 -11.46
CA THR A 29 1.01 13.68 -12.76
C THR A 29 1.32 15.16 -12.64
N GLY A 30 1.33 15.73 -11.41
CA GLY A 30 1.62 17.14 -11.17
C GLY A 30 0.49 18.10 -11.52
N LYS A 31 -0.71 17.60 -11.74
CA LYS A 31 -1.92 18.40 -12.05
C LYS A 31 -2.57 19.01 -10.80
N ALA A 32 -2.25 18.47 -9.61
CA ALA A 32 -2.76 18.94 -8.33
C ALA A 32 -1.69 18.82 -7.24
N SER A 33 -1.75 19.71 -6.23
CA SER A 33 -0.97 19.58 -5.00
C SER A 33 -1.61 18.59 -4.03
N LEU A 34 -0.87 18.10 -3.03
CA LEU A 34 -1.45 17.20 -2.03
C LEU A 34 -2.57 17.90 -1.22
N LYS A 35 -2.47 19.20 -1.00
CA LYS A 35 -3.53 19.99 -0.35
C LYS A 35 -4.84 20.00 -1.14
N ASP A 36 -4.75 19.95 -2.46
CA ASP A 36 -5.92 19.89 -3.33
C ASP A 36 -6.59 18.52 -3.33
N VAL A 37 -5.80 17.47 -3.10
CA VAL A 37 -6.23 16.07 -3.19
C VAL A 37 -6.75 15.54 -1.86
N VAL A 38 -6.13 15.93 -0.73
CA VAL A 38 -6.48 15.42 0.59
C VAL A 38 -7.87 15.86 1.02
N LYS A 39 -8.69 14.91 1.42
CA LYS A 39 -10.05 15.09 1.95
C LYS A 39 -10.16 14.62 3.40
N LYS A 40 -11.01 15.28 4.16
CA LYS A 40 -11.40 14.82 5.51
C LYS A 40 -12.32 13.61 5.38
N THR A 41 -12.16 12.64 6.26
CA THR A 41 -13.09 11.53 6.42
C THR A 41 -14.09 11.79 7.56
N ASN A 42 -15.07 10.91 7.72
CA ASN A 42 -15.98 10.94 8.87
C ASN A 42 -15.32 10.50 10.19
N ILE A 43 -14.07 10.00 10.13
CA ILE A 43 -13.31 9.60 11.30
C ILE A 43 -12.46 10.79 11.75
N PRO A 44 -12.54 11.21 13.02
CA PRO A 44 -11.74 12.33 13.54
C PRO A 44 -10.24 12.11 13.32
N SER A 45 -9.54 13.15 12.87
CA SER A 45 -8.08 13.14 12.58
C SER A 45 -7.63 12.18 11.48
N LEU A 46 -8.55 11.55 10.75
CA LEU A 46 -8.24 10.72 9.59
C LEU A 46 -8.58 11.45 8.30
N PHE A 47 -7.61 11.48 7.40
CA PHE A 47 -7.72 12.10 6.07
C PHE A 47 -7.42 11.06 5.00
N ILE A 48 -7.90 11.29 3.78
CA ILE A 48 -7.64 10.43 2.62
C ILE A 48 -7.22 11.27 1.41
N ALA A 49 -6.16 10.86 0.74
CA ALA A 49 -5.90 11.25 -0.65
C ALA A 49 -6.50 10.14 -1.52
N PRO A 50 -7.64 10.37 -2.17
CA PRO A 50 -8.38 9.31 -2.85
C PRO A 50 -7.76 8.92 -4.19
N ALA A 51 -7.97 7.68 -4.59
CA ALA A 51 -7.61 7.16 -5.90
C ALA A 51 -8.70 7.41 -6.95
N SER A 52 -8.30 7.48 -8.22
CA SER A 52 -9.19 7.37 -9.37
C SER A 52 -8.81 6.21 -10.28
N THR A 53 -9.71 5.83 -11.17
CA THR A 53 -9.46 4.79 -12.18
C THR A 53 -8.31 5.17 -13.14
N ASP A 54 -7.98 6.46 -13.25
CA ASP A 54 -6.89 6.95 -14.12
C ASP A 54 -5.51 6.45 -13.67
N LEU A 55 -5.36 6.04 -12.40
CA LEU A 55 -4.14 5.38 -11.92
C LEU A 55 -3.78 4.14 -12.72
N SER A 56 -4.73 3.50 -13.42
CA SER A 56 -4.46 2.36 -14.29
C SER A 56 -3.58 2.70 -15.50
N SER A 57 -3.53 3.96 -15.92
CA SER A 57 -2.68 4.43 -17.03
C SER A 57 -1.35 5.01 -16.59
N ILE A 58 -1.07 5.11 -15.28
CA ILE A 58 0.08 5.83 -14.74
C ILE A 58 1.44 5.34 -15.26
N ASP A 59 1.57 4.04 -15.50
CA ASP A 59 2.79 3.45 -16.05
C ASP A 59 3.11 3.98 -17.46
N VAL A 60 2.08 4.24 -18.26
CA VAL A 60 2.19 4.79 -19.63
C VAL A 60 2.42 6.29 -19.55
N ASP A 61 1.64 7.00 -18.71
CA ASP A 61 1.69 8.47 -18.62
C ASP A 61 3.03 8.98 -18.09
N LEU A 62 3.67 8.20 -17.22
CA LEU A 62 4.99 8.52 -16.65
C LEU A 62 6.15 7.78 -17.34
N PHE A 63 5.91 7.09 -18.45
CA PHE A 63 6.93 6.22 -19.08
C PHE A 63 8.22 6.96 -19.42
N GLU A 64 8.16 8.14 -20.01
CA GLU A 64 9.30 8.96 -20.40
C GLU A 64 9.84 9.85 -19.28
N GLU A 65 9.17 9.89 -18.13
CA GLU A 65 9.52 10.80 -17.05
C GLU A 65 10.75 10.31 -16.29
N LYS A 66 11.83 11.11 -16.31
CA LYS A 66 13.02 10.83 -15.51
C LYS A 66 12.69 10.94 -14.03
N GLY A 67 13.04 9.91 -13.26
CA GLY A 67 12.75 9.88 -11.83
C GLY A 67 11.34 9.39 -11.48
N ARG A 68 10.61 8.78 -12.42
CA ARG A 68 9.25 8.25 -12.19
C ARG A 68 9.13 7.32 -10.97
N VAL A 69 10.19 6.59 -10.60
CA VAL A 69 10.20 5.65 -9.46
C VAL A 69 10.36 6.33 -8.10
N VAL A 70 10.81 7.58 -8.06
CA VAL A 70 11.03 8.36 -6.83
C VAL A 70 10.02 9.50 -6.68
N LYS A 71 9.07 9.59 -7.58
CA LYS A 71 8.17 10.74 -7.71
C LYS A 71 7.33 11.00 -6.47
N LEU A 72 6.75 9.96 -5.90
CA LEU A 72 5.95 10.10 -4.67
C LEU A 72 6.82 10.58 -3.50
N ARG A 73 8.01 10.03 -3.33
CA ARG A 73 8.97 10.48 -2.30
C ARG A 73 9.27 11.98 -2.45
N ASP A 74 9.58 12.41 -3.67
CA ASP A 74 9.96 13.79 -3.94
C ASP A 74 8.76 14.76 -3.79
N LEU A 75 7.54 14.30 -4.05
CA LEU A 75 6.31 15.05 -3.78
C LEU A 75 6.08 15.21 -2.28
N LEU A 76 6.16 14.12 -1.52
CA LEU A 76 5.98 14.14 -0.07
C LEU A 76 7.06 14.97 0.64
N ALA A 77 8.29 14.98 0.14
CA ALA A 77 9.39 15.77 0.71
C ALA A 77 9.25 17.27 0.48
N LYS A 78 8.53 17.71 -0.55
CA LYS A 78 8.35 19.14 -0.88
C LYS A 78 7.27 19.82 -0.05
N GLU A 79 6.33 19.06 0.45
CA GLU A 79 5.22 19.60 1.21
C GLU A 79 5.40 19.32 2.71
N SER A 80 5.25 20.34 3.55
CA SER A 80 5.20 20.15 4.99
C SER A 80 3.79 19.76 5.39
N PHE A 81 3.64 18.57 6.00
CA PHE A 81 2.37 18.09 6.52
C PHE A 81 2.40 18.04 8.04
N ASP A 82 1.25 18.35 8.61
CA ASP A 82 1.00 18.18 10.04
C ASP A 82 0.28 16.82 10.28
N PHE A 83 0.89 15.74 9.72
CA PHE A 83 0.45 14.36 9.91
C PHE A 83 1.49 13.56 10.66
N ASP A 84 1.08 12.84 11.69
CA ASP A 84 1.96 11.93 12.43
C ASP A 84 2.33 10.70 11.59
N TYR A 85 1.40 10.21 10.76
CA TYR A 85 1.56 9.04 9.92
C TYR A 85 0.95 9.22 8.55
N ILE A 86 1.60 8.65 7.53
CA ILE A 86 1.05 8.49 6.18
C ILE A 86 1.01 6.99 5.86
N LEU A 87 -0.21 6.44 5.74
CA LEU A 87 -0.43 5.08 5.26
C LEU A 87 -0.67 5.13 3.75
N ILE A 88 0.03 4.28 3.00
CA ILE A 88 -0.10 4.17 1.55
C ILE A 88 -0.69 2.81 1.22
N ASP A 89 -1.93 2.80 0.75
CA ASP A 89 -2.60 1.60 0.24
C ASP A 89 -2.22 1.39 -1.21
N CYS A 90 -1.72 0.19 -1.54
CA CYS A 90 -1.11 -0.13 -2.82
C CYS A 90 -1.87 -1.24 -3.52
N PRO A 91 -1.88 -1.27 -4.88
CA PRO A 91 -2.38 -2.42 -5.60
C PRO A 91 -1.55 -3.68 -5.31
N PRO A 92 -2.13 -4.89 -5.46
CA PRO A 92 -1.43 -6.14 -5.16
C PRO A 92 -0.30 -6.48 -6.15
N SER A 93 -0.18 -5.74 -7.24
CA SER A 93 0.87 -5.93 -8.25
C SER A 93 2.13 -5.14 -7.93
N LEU A 94 3.31 -5.68 -8.28
CA LEU A 94 4.60 -5.01 -8.15
C LEU A 94 4.87 -4.07 -9.35
N ASN A 95 3.99 -3.09 -9.53
CA ASN A 95 4.05 -2.07 -10.60
C ASN A 95 4.72 -0.77 -10.13
N LEU A 96 4.72 0.26 -10.97
CA LEU A 96 5.29 1.58 -10.66
C LEU A 96 4.70 2.21 -9.39
N LEU A 97 3.41 2.04 -9.13
CA LEU A 97 2.74 2.59 -7.94
C LEU A 97 3.28 1.95 -6.65
N THR A 98 3.38 0.63 -6.64
CA THR A 98 3.93 -0.12 -5.50
C THR A 98 5.40 0.21 -5.26
N ILE A 99 6.20 0.34 -6.34
CA ILE A 99 7.60 0.78 -6.24
C ILE A 99 7.69 2.20 -5.66
N ASN A 100 6.90 3.16 -6.17
CA ASN A 100 6.84 4.51 -5.63
C ASN A 100 6.49 4.53 -4.14
N SER A 101 5.52 3.73 -3.74
CA SER A 101 5.09 3.61 -2.35
C SER A 101 6.23 3.13 -1.44
N MET A 102 6.93 2.07 -1.83
CA MET A 102 8.07 1.54 -1.07
C MET A 102 9.25 2.52 -1.03
N VAL A 103 9.51 3.22 -2.15
CA VAL A 103 10.58 4.24 -2.21
C VAL A 103 10.27 5.44 -1.31
N ALA A 104 9.00 5.80 -1.16
CA ALA A 104 8.54 6.91 -0.33
C ALA A 104 8.32 6.55 1.15
N SER A 105 8.34 5.27 1.51
CA SER A 105 7.98 4.79 2.85
C SER A 105 9.18 4.52 3.74
N ASN A 106 8.97 4.58 5.05
CA ASN A 106 9.93 4.13 6.06
C ASN A 106 9.84 2.62 6.30
N SER A 107 8.64 2.05 6.15
CA SER A 107 8.41 0.63 6.38
C SER A 107 7.23 0.08 5.59
N VAL A 108 7.23 -1.24 5.40
CA VAL A 108 6.17 -2.01 4.73
C VAL A 108 5.48 -2.90 5.74
N LEU A 109 4.17 -2.74 5.88
CA LEU A 109 3.29 -3.70 6.56
C LEU A 109 2.69 -4.61 5.49
N VAL A 110 2.81 -5.93 5.68
CA VAL A 110 2.38 -6.93 4.70
C VAL A 110 1.14 -7.67 5.18
N PRO A 111 -0.06 -7.35 4.69
CA PRO A 111 -1.22 -8.20 4.90
C PRO A 111 -1.09 -9.45 4.03
N LEU A 112 -1.06 -10.63 4.67
CA LEU A 112 -0.89 -11.92 4.01
C LEU A 112 -2.16 -12.76 4.20
N GLN A 113 -2.82 -13.10 3.11
CA GLN A 113 -3.93 -14.06 3.17
C GLN A 113 -3.38 -15.47 3.38
N ALA A 114 -3.98 -16.23 4.31
CA ALA A 114 -3.56 -17.61 4.61
C ALA A 114 -4.09 -18.58 3.52
N GLU A 115 -3.56 -18.47 2.29
CA GLU A 115 -3.94 -19.25 1.10
C GLU A 115 -2.71 -19.87 0.43
N PHE A 116 -2.92 -20.85 -0.44
CA PHE A 116 -1.86 -21.71 -1.00
C PHE A 116 -0.68 -20.95 -1.65
N PHE A 117 -0.94 -19.87 -2.37
CA PHE A 117 0.11 -19.08 -3.04
C PHE A 117 0.73 -17.97 -2.16
N ALA A 118 0.37 -17.91 -0.89
CA ALA A 118 0.79 -16.84 0.01
C ALA A 118 2.32 -16.73 0.14
N LEU A 119 2.99 -17.86 0.30
CA LEU A 119 4.45 -17.93 0.48
C LEU A 119 5.22 -17.52 -0.77
N GLU A 120 4.73 -17.88 -1.95
CA GLU A 120 5.35 -17.49 -3.22
C GLU A 120 5.26 -15.96 -3.42
N GLY A 121 4.07 -15.39 -3.26
CA GLY A 121 3.86 -13.95 -3.35
C GLY A 121 4.66 -13.17 -2.31
N LEU A 122 4.74 -13.68 -1.08
CA LEU A 122 5.55 -13.09 -0.02
C LEU A 122 7.03 -13.09 -0.37
N SER A 123 7.56 -14.20 -0.88
CA SER A 123 8.96 -14.31 -1.29
C SER A 123 9.32 -13.28 -2.38
N GLN A 124 8.45 -13.11 -3.37
CA GLN A 124 8.65 -12.12 -4.44
C GLN A 124 8.60 -10.69 -3.90
N LEU A 125 7.70 -10.40 -2.96
CA LEU A 125 7.63 -9.10 -2.29
C LEU A 125 8.91 -8.81 -1.50
N LEU A 126 9.40 -9.76 -0.72
CA LEU A 126 10.63 -9.61 0.08
C LEU A 126 11.85 -9.33 -0.81
N LEU A 127 11.98 -10.01 -1.95
CA LEU A 127 13.03 -9.74 -2.93
C LEU A 127 12.92 -8.32 -3.48
N THR A 128 11.72 -7.85 -3.78
CA THR A 128 11.49 -6.47 -4.26
C THR A 128 11.85 -5.43 -3.20
N VAL A 129 11.46 -5.65 -1.94
CA VAL A 129 11.84 -4.79 -0.82
C VAL A 129 13.36 -4.74 -0.66
N TRP A 130 14.04 -5.88 -0.76
CA TRP A 130 15.50 -5.95 -0.70
C TRP A 130 16.17 -5.16 -1.84
N ASP A 131 15.67 -5.29 -3.05
CA ASP A 131 16.15 -4.56 -4.22
C ASP A 131 16.00 -3.05 -4.06
N ILE A 132 14.84 -2.58 -3.59
CA ILE A 132 14.59 -1.16 -3.32
C ILE A 132 15.50 -0.66 -2.20
N ARG A 133 15.62 -1.41 -1.13
CA ARG A 133 16.49 -1.08 0.00
C ARG A 133 17.95 -0.95 -0.43
N SER A 134 18.44 -1.85 -1.27
CA SER A 134 19.85 -1.85 -1.70
C SER A 134 20.20 -0.73 -2.67
N LYS A 135 19.22 -0.22 -3.46
CA LYS A 135 19.48 0.67 -4.59
C LYS A 135 18.97 2.10 -4.38
N ILE A 136 17.85 2.29 -3.66
CA ILE A 136 17.10 3.55 -3.69
C ILE A 136 16.73 4.06 -2.29
N ASN A 137 16.22 3.17 -1.40
CA ASN A 137 15.74 3.53 -0.06
C ASN A 137 16.36 2.62 0.99
N GLN A 138 17.58 2.94 1.45
CA GLN A 138 18.36 2.12 2.38
C GLN A 138 17.70 1.95 3.76
N ASP A 139 16.82 2.87 4.14
CA ASP A 139 16.14 2.87 5.44
C ASP A 139 14.84 2.06 5.43
N LEU A 140 14.40 1.54 4.27
CA LEU A 140 13.18 0.76 4.16
C LEU A 140 13.25 -0.51 5.00
N LYS A 141 12.24 -0.74 5.83
CA LYS A 141 12.14 -1.90 6.73
C LYS A 141 10.85 -2.68 6.47
N ILE A 142 10.86 -3.96 6.76
CA ILE A 142 9.60 -4.70 6.97
C ILE A 142 9.13 -4.36 8.39
N HIS A 143 7.97 -3.75 8.49
CA HIS A 143 7.34 -3.44 9.78
C HIS A 143 6.78 -4.70 10.43
N GLY A 144 6.18 -5.56 9.62
CA GLY A 144 5.64 -6.85 10.03
C GLY A 144 4.73 -7.44 8.98
N ILE A 145 4.35 -8.69 9.23
CA ILE A 145 3.42 -9.47 8.43
C ILE A 145 2.20 -9.78 9.28
N VAL A 146 1.00 -9.43 8.82
CA VAL A 146 -0.26 -9.74 9.48
C VAL A 146 -1.04 -10.75 8.66
N LEU A 147 -1.37 -11.89 9.27
CA LEU A 147 -2.22 -12.88 8.63
C LEU A 147 -3.67 -12.37 8.59
N THR A 148 -4.25 -12.40 7.40
CA THR A 148 -5.61 -11.91 7.14
C THR A 148 -6.47 -13.01 6.54
N MET A 149 -7.80 -12.82 6.55
CA MET A 149 -8.77 -13.78 6.03
C MET A 149 -8.61 -15.17 6.64
N PHE A 150 -8.10 -15.22 7.88
CA PHE A 150 -7.77 -16.45 8.57
C PHE A 150 -9.03 -17.21 8.97
N ASP A 151 -9.15 -18.49 8.59
CA ASP A 151 -10.25 -19.37 9.00
C ASP A 151 -9.69 -20.58 9.76
N LYS A 152 -9.89 -20.59 11.09
CA LYS A 152 -9.46 -21.68 11.99
C LYS A 152 -10.03 -23.06 11.64
N ARG A 153 -11.08 -23.13 10.82
CA ARG A 153 -11.69 -24.39 10.37
C ARG A 153 -10.98 -24.98 9.16
N ASN A 154 -10.04 -24.23 8.57
CA ASN A 154 -9.32 -24.63 7.38
C ASN A 154 -7.89 -25.03 7.76
N ASN A 155 -7.58 -26.33 7.68
CA ASN A 155 -6.25 -26.87 7.98
C ASN A 155 -5.15 -26.22 7.14
N LEU A 156 -5.46 -25.76 5.91
CA LEU A 156 -4.48 -25.06 5.08
C LEU A 156 -4.07 -23.72 5.71
N SER A 157 -5.03 -23.00 6.31
CA SER A 157 -4.73 -21.72 6.99
C SER A 157 -3.78 -21.93 8.18
N GLU A 158 -3.97 -23.01 8.96
CA GLU A 158 -3.09 -23.36 10.08
C GLU A 158 -1.69 -23.76 9.58
N GLN A 159 -1.58 -24.56 8.53
CA GLN A 159 -0.29 -24.94 7.94
C GLN A 159 0.47 -23.72 7.44
N ILE A 160 -0.20 -22.79 6.74
CA ILE A 160 0.43 -21.56 6.26
C ILE A 160 0.88 -20.68 7.44
N GLU A 161 0.07 -20.57 8.49
CA GLU A 161 0.48 -19.85 9.70
C GLU A 161 1.76 -20.45 10.31
N GLU A 162 1.80 -21.78 10.48
CA GLU A 162 2.97 -22.48 11.00
C GLU A 162 4.20 -22.25 10.13
N ASP A 163 4.07 -22.37 8.81
CA ASP A 163 5.15 -22.18 7.85
C ASP A 163 5.67 -20.74 7.86
N VAL A 164 4.77 -19.75 7.86
CA VAL A 164 5.14 -18.32 7.87
C VAL A 164 5.83 -17.96 9.19
N ARG A 165 5.29 -18.40 10.34
CA ARG A 165 5.90 -18.16 11.64
C ARG A 165 7.23 -18.91 11.81
N GLY A 166 7.32 -20.15 11.31
CA GLY A 166 8.55 -20.94 11.36
C GLY A 166 9.69 -20.34 10.56
N ASN A 167 9.41 -19.71 9.41
CA ASN A 167 10.42 -19.14 8.53
C ASN A 167 10.76 -17.66 8.83
N LEU A 168 9.78 -16.88 9.30
CA LEU A 168 9.92 -15.42 9.44
C LEU A 168 9.84 -14.92 10.88
N GLY A 169 9.53 -15.81 11.83
CA GLY A 169 9.66 -15.58 13.28
C GLY A 169 9.00 -14.27 13.73
N GLU A 170 9.80 -13.40 14.33
CA GLU A 170 9.36 -12.13 14.94
C GLU A 170 8.76 -11.11 13.96
N LEU A 171 8.92 -11.30 12.66
CA LEU A 171 8.29 -10.44 11.66
C LEU A 171 6.78 -10.69 11.53
N VAL A 172 6.27 -11.81 12.04
CA VAL A 172 4.85 -12.17 11.95
C VAL A 172 4.14 -11.76 13.22
N TYR A 173 3.14 -10.90 13.09
CA TYR A 173 2.33 -10.48 14.24
C TYR A 173 1.57 -11.66 14.86
N ASP A 174 1.50 -11.70 16.20
CA ASP A 174 0.68 -12.68 16.92
C ASP A 174 -0.81 -12.53 16.58
N THR A 175 -1.24 -11.29 16.36
CA THR A 175 -2.61 -10.99 15.97
C THR A 175 -2.88 -11.43 14.54
N VAL A 176 -3.98 -12.17 14.35
CA VAL A 176 -4.52 -12.54 13.04
C VAL A 176 -5.86 -11.84 12.81
N ILE A 177 -6.14 -11.48 11.56
CA ILE A 177 -7.44 -10.91 11.15
C ILE A 177 -8.30 -12.02 10.56
N PRO A 178 -9.37 -12.43 11.26
CA PRO A 178 -10.20 -13.53 10.80
C PRO A 178 -11.03 -13.15 9.57
N ARG A 179 -11.38 -14.14 8.79
CA ARG A 179 -12.36 -13.98 7.71
C ARG A 179 -13.72 -13.57 8.30
N ASN A 180 -14.24 -12.45 7.85
CA ASN A 180 -15.56 -11.97 8.26
C ASN A 180 -16.47 -11.83 7.03
N VAL A 181 -17.71 -12.29 7.14
CA VAL A 181 -18.73 -12.18 6.08
C VAL A 181 -19.60 -10.91 6.19
N ARG A 182 -19.35 -10.08 7.21
CA ARG A 182 -20.09 -8.85 7.47
C ARG A 182 -19.30 -7.57 7.16
N VAL A 183 -18.12 -7.71 6.57
CA VAL A 183 -17.30 -6.59 6.11
C VAL A 183 -17.41 -6.50 4.61
#